data_c56406edd205e4d89f071c2bae50c0fd
#
_entry.id   c56406edd205e4d89f071c2bae50c0fd
#
_cell.length_a   1.000
_cell.length_b   1.000
_cell.length_c   1.000
_cell.angle_alpha   90.00
_cell.angle_beta   90.00
_cell.angle_gamma   90.00
#
_symmetry.space_group_name_H-M   'P 1'
#
loop_
_entity.id
_entity.type
_entity.pdbx_description
1 polymer ?
#
loop_
_entity_poly.entity_id
_entity_poly.type
_entity_poly.pdbx_seq_one_letter_code
_entity_poly.pdbx_strand_id
1 'polypeptide(L)'
;ANLGEVICNDCGLVVEEKMVDTGIDLSGKFDKSEKKGRGGAPISIQKFDKGLTTNVGEISDIYKLEAGQTRKFLRLKKWQERVSTSIERNLRLAMAELRVIASYLNLPNVVKDEAARVYNYVLQRGLVRGRSMESVIAACLYTACRTYNIPRTLDEMATASDVERKEI
;
A
#
# COMPACT_ATOMS: atom_id res chain seq x y z
N ALA A 1 15.83 14.53 30.94
CA ALA A 1 15.83 13.12 30.53
C ALA A 1 14.37 12.70 30.43
N ASN A 2 13.91 12.39 29.20
CA ASN A 2 12.53 11.91 29.01
C ASN A 2 12.46 10.45 29.48
N LEU A 3 12.03 10.26 30.71
CA LEU A 3 11.86 8.94 31.34
C LEU A 3 10.50 8.31 31.01
N GLY A 4 9.70 8.91 30.10
CA GLY A 4 8.34 8.45 29.82
C GLY A 4 7.39 8.67 30.97
N GLU A 5 7.57 9.76 31.71
CA GLU A 5 6.76 10.16 32.85
C GLU A 5 5.99 11.44 32.51
N VAL A 6 4.73 11.50 32.94
CA VAL A 6 3.92 12.72 32.90
C VAL A 6 4.02 13.39 34.23
N ILE A 7 4.63 14.59 34.26
CA ILE A 7 4.90 15.35 35.47
C ILE A 7 4.03 16.62 35.45
N CYS A 8 3.37 16.93 36.55
CA CYS A 8 2.66 18.20 36.70
C CYS A 8 3.65 19.36 36.77
N ASN A 9 3.46 20.39 35.93
CA ASN A 9 4.35 21.54 35.85
C ASN A 9 4.30 22.43 37.14
N ASP A 10 3.19 22.40 37.88
CA ASP A 10 2.99 23.29 39.05
C ASP A 10 3.56 22.70 40.34
N CYS A 11 3.41 21.41 40.56
CA CYS A 11 3.79 20.78 41.82
C CYS A 11 4.87 19.68 41.68
N GLY A 12 5.27 19.32 40.44
CA GLY A 12 6.26 18.28 40.21
C GLY A 12 5.79 16.85 40.48
N LEU A 13 4.47 16.65 40.76
CA LEU A 13 3.92 15.33 40.97
C LEU A 13 3.95 14.50 39.67
N VAL A 14 4.47 13.28 39.75
CA VAL A 14 4.39 12.30 38.66
C VAL A 14 2.98 11.74 38.63
N VAL A 15 2.24 12.00 37.54
CA VAL A 15 0.85 11.57 37.32
C VAL A 15 0.80 10.16 36.74
N GLU A 16 1.65 9.89 35.78
CA GLU A 16 1.79 8.58 35.14
C GLU A 16 3.26 8.23 34.91
N GLU A 17 3.62 6.99 35.25
CA GLU A 17 4.94 6.42 35.01
C GLU A 17 4.89 5.44 33.83
N LYS A 18 6.00 5.28 33.12
CA LYS A 18 6.18 4.29 32.05
C LYS A 18 5.21 4.44 30.87
N MET A 19 4.97 5.67 30.44
CA MET A 19 4.20 5.89 29.21
C MET A 19 4.85 5.18 28.02
N VAL A 20 4.06 4.38 27.31
CA VAL A 20 4.49 3.75 26.07
C VAL A 20 4.34 4.76 24.94
N ASP A 21 5.45 5.11 24.31
CA ASP A 21 5.43 5.91 23.10
C ASP A 21 4.91 5.05 21.93
N THR A 22 3.71 5.38 21.44
CA THR A 22 3.10 4.75 20.26
C THR A 22 3.52 5.41 18.96
N GLY A 23 4.40 6.40 19.01
CA GLY A 23 4.93 7.09 17.85
C GLY A 23 5.82 6.22 16.97
N ILE A 24 6.15 6.75 15.81
CA ILE A 24 7.07 6.08 14.87
C ILE A 24 8.48 6.11 15.46
N ASP A 25 9.07 4.92 15.62
CA ASP A 25 10.47 4.81 16.04
C ASP A 25 11.39 5.34 14.93
N LEU A 26 11.91 6.54 15.13
CA LEU A 26 12.82 7.23 14.22
C LEU A 26 14.30 6.92 14.50
N SER A 27 14.60 6.12 15.53
CA SER A 27 15.99 5.85 15.94
C SER A 27 16.85 5.27 14.83
N GLY A 28 16.26 4.46 13.94
CA GLY A 28 16.96 3.89 12.78
C GLY A 28 17.26 4.86 11.63
N LYS A 29 16.71 6.10 11.64
CA LYS A 29 16.97 7.09 10.59
C LYS A 29 18.24 7.90 10.79
N PHE A 30 18.70 8.00 12.02
CA PHE A 30 19.88 8.80 12.39
C PHE A 30 21.19 8.00 12.37
N ASP A 31 21.10 6.68 12.48
CA ASP A 31 22.28 5.81 12.40
C ASP A 31 22.46 5.31 10.97
N LYS A 32 23.47 5.87 10.27
CA LYS A 32 23.80 5.50 8.88
C LYS A 32 24.33 4.07 8.73
N SER A 33 24.71 3.43 9.83
CA SER A 33 25.35 2.10 9.82
C SER A 33 24.36 0.93 9.86
N GLU A 34 23.16 1.13 10.37
CA GLU A 34 22.16 0.06 10.45
C GLU A 34 20.78 0.52 9.97
N LYS A 35 20.41 0.10 8.77
CA LYS A 35 19.08 0.31 8.16
C LYS A 35 17.97 -0.54 8.82
N LYS A 36 18.12 -0.94 10.06
CA LYS A 36 17.16 -1.77 10.77
C LYS A 36 16.20 -0.90 11.58
N GLY A 37 15.18 -0.36 10.91
CA GLY A 37 14.02 0.14 11.64
C GLY A 37 13.39 -1.03 12.44
N ARG A 38 13.12 -0.81 13.74
CA ARG A 38 12.49 -1.80 14.61
C ARG A 38 11.02 -2.06 14.25
N GLY A 39 10.41 -1.14 13.50
CA GLY A 39 9.05 -1.27 12.99
C GLY A 39 9.02 -1.78 11.55
N GLY A 40 7.96 -2.50 11.19
CA GLY A 40 7.67 -2.88 9.81
C GLY A 40 7.27 -1.68 8.94
N ALA A 41 7.08 -1.91 7.65
CA ALA A 41 6.56 -0.89 6.76
C ALA A 41 5.15 -0.43 7.22
N PRO A 42 4.81 0.86 7.07
CA PRO A 42 3.50 1.36 7.44
C PRO A 42 2.40 0.66 6.64
N ILE A 43 1.26 0.45 7.26
CA ILE A 43 0.07 -0.11 6.62
C ILE A 43 -0.37 0.84 5.50
N SER A 44 -0.47 0.32 4.28
CA SER A 44 -0.91 1.09 3.12
C SER A 44 -2.09 0.42 2.44
N ILE A 45 -3.18 1.17 2.26
CA ILE A 45 -4.40 0.70 1.59
C ILE A 45 -4.16 0.48 0.09
N GLN A 46 -3.16 1.16 -0.48
CA GLN A 46 -2.77 1.00 -1.89
C GLN A 46 -2.05 -0.33 -2.18
N LYS A 47 -1.71 -1.09 -1.15
CA LYS A 47 -1.18 -2.45 -1.31
C LYS A 47 -2.32 -3.45 -1.23
N PHE A 48 -2.27 -4.49 -2.08
CA PHE A 48 -3.29 -5.55 -2.12
C PHE A 48 -3.46 -6.26 -0.77
N ASP A 49 -2.38 -6.37 0.00
CA ASP A 49 -2.27 -7.04 1.30
C ASP A 49 -2.18 -6.05 2.48
N LYS A 50 -2.35 -4.75 2.23
CA LYS A 50 -2.12 -3.66 3.20
C LYS A 50 -0.70 -3.64 3.79
N GLY A 51 0.24 -4.41 3.22
CA GLY A 51 1.60 -4.56 3.71
C GLY A 51 1.78 -5.65 4.77
N LEU A 52 0.80 -6.54 4.94
CA LEU A 52 0.83 -7.61 5.96
C LEU A 52 1.52 -8.89 5.49
N THR A 53 1.63 -9.12 4.17
CA THR A 53 2.30 -10.31 3.65
C THR A 53 3.82 -10.15 3.67
N THR A 54 4.50 -11.25 3.98
CA THR A 54 5.97 -11.33 3.91
C THR A 54 6.37 -12.05 2.63
N ASN A 55 7.41 -11.56 1.98
CA ASN A 55 7.99 -12.21 0.80
C ASN A 55 9.21 -13.05 1.18
N VAL A 56 9.40 -14.16 0.47
CA VAL A 56 10.62 -14.97 0.57
C VAL A 56 11.71 -14.26 -0.24
N GLY A 57 12.42 -13.33 0.36
CA GLY A 57 13.59 -12.64 -0.20
C GLY A 57 13.47 -12.10 -1.64
N GLU A 58 14.46 -11.37 -2.07
CA GLU A 58 14.57 -10.89 -3.44
C GLU A 58 15.38 -11.86 -4.33
N ILE A 59 15.26 -11.73 -5.65
CA ILE A 59 16.05 -12.55 -6.61
C ILE A 59 17.54 -12.24 -6.46
N SER A 60 17.91 -11.02 -6.07
CA SER A 60 19.26 -10.59 -5.78
C SER A 60 19.92 -11.39 -4.66
N ASP A 61 19.13 -11.90 -3.71
CA ASP A 61 19.65 -12.68 -2.59
C ASP A 61 20.12 -14.08 -3.01
N ILE A 62 19.67 -14.55 -4.19
CA ILE A 62 20.08 -15.86 -4.75
C ILE A 62 21.61 -15.93 -4.95
N TYR A 63 22.23 -14.81 -5.36
CA TYR A 63 23.67 -14.75 -5.60
C TYR A 63 24.51 -14.88 -4.33
N LYS A 64 23.90 -14.73 -3.16
CA LYS A 64 24.54 -14.88 -1.84
C LYS A 64 24.40 -16.29 -1.27
N LEU A 65 23.61 -17.16 -1.93
CA LEU A 65 23.27 -18.48 -1.45
C LEU A 65 24.13 -19.57 -2.10
N GLU A 66 24.44 -20.62 -1.35
CA GLU A 66 25.08 -21.82 -1.89
C GLU A 66 24.13 -22.57 -2.85
N ALA A 67 24.69 -23.34 -3.79
CA ALA A 67 23.94 -24.02 -4.84
C ALA A 67 22.78 -24.92 -4.31
N GLY A 68 22.97 -25.55 -3.15
CA GLY A 68 21.94 -26.37 -2.51
C GLY A 68 20.78 -25.55 -1.91
N GLN A 69 21.08 -24.38 -1.39
CA GLN A 69 20.11 -23.46 -0.80
C GLN A 69 19.33 -22.72 -1.87
N THR A 70 19.94 -22.41 -3.01
CA THR A 70 19.31 -21.76 -4.16
C THR A 70 18.10 -22.52 -4.66
N ARG A 71 18.17 -23.84 -4.78
CA ARG A 71 17.04 -24.69 -5.20
C ARG A 71 15.89 -24.63 -4.20
N LYS A 72 16.20 -24.66 -2.90
CA LYS A 72 15.17 -24.54 -1.82
C LYS A 72 14.48 -23.20 -1.87
N PHE A 73 15.26 -22.12 -2.03
CA PHE A 73 14.77 -20.75 -2.13
C PHE A 73 13.82 -20.58 -3.33
N LEU A 74 14.23 -20.99 -4.53
CA LEU A 74 13.40 -20.91 -5.73
C LEU A 74 12.12 -21.73 -5.60
N ARG A 75 12.19 -22.91 -4.95
CA ARG A 75 11.01 -23.72 -4.67
C ARG A 75 10.05 -23.01 -3.72
N LEU A 76 10.54 -22.42 -2.64
CA LEU A 76 9.73 -21.66 -1.68
C LEU A 76 9.05 -20.46 -2.35
N LYS A 77 9.79 -19.69 -3.16
CA LYS A 77 9.24 -18.56 -3.91
C LYS A 77 8.11 -19.00 -4.86
N LYS A 78 8.32 -20.08 -5.60
CA LYS A 78 7.30 -20.64 -6.51
C LYS A 78 6.06 -21.14 -5.74
N TRP A 79 6.24 -21.68 -4.54
CA TRP A 79 5.13 -22.08 -3.68
C TRP A 79 4.35 -20.86 -3.18
N GLN A 80 5.03 -19.80 -2.76
CA GLN A 80 4.41 -18.57 -2.33
C GLN A 80 3.55 -17.94 -3.45
N GLU A 81 4.04 -17.93 -4.69
CA GLU A 81 3.29 -17.46 -5.85
C GLU A 81 2.03 -18.30 -6.12
N ARG A 82 2.08 -19.62 -5.88
CA ARG A 82 0.93 -20.51 -6.06
C ARG A 82 -0.14 -20.37 -4.99
N VAL A 83 0.24 -20.01 -3.77
CA VAL A 83 -0.69 -19.82 -2.65
C VAL A 83 -1.54 -18.57 -2.86
N SER A 84 -1.04 -17.56 -3.61
CA SER A 84 -1.82 -16.36 -3.90
C SER A 84 -3.06 -16.69 -4.72
N THR A 85 -4.21 -16.22 -4.26
CA THR A 85 -5.51 -16.40 -4.93
C THR A 85 -5.57 -15.62 -6.24
N SER A 86 -6.47 -15.99 -7.16
CA SER A 86 -6.70 -15.24 -8.40
C SER A 86 -7.16 -13.81 -8.10
N ILE A 87 -7.93 -13.62 -7.04
CA ILE A 87 -8.41 -12.30 -6.58
C ILE A 87 -7.25 -11.42 -6.15
N GLU A 88 -6.31 -11.96 -5.36
CA GLU A 88 -5.11 -11.21 -4.93
C GLU A 88 -4.21 -10.82 -6.10
N ARG A 89 -4.06 -11.71 -7.09
CA ARG A 89 -3.30 -11.39 -8.30
C ARG A 89 -3.94 -10.26 -9.10
N ASN A 90 -5.24 -10.32 -9.31
CA ASN A 90 -5.98 -9.26 -9.99
C ASN A 90 -5.92 -7.94 -9.21
N LEU A 91 -6.07 -7.99 -7.88
CA LEU A 91 -5.98 -6.81 -7.03
C LEU A 91 -4.59 -6.17 -7.09
N ARG A 92 -3.53 -6.98 -7.12
CA ARG A 92 -2.15 -6.49 -7.27
C ARG A 92 -1.96 -5.73 -8.59
N LEU A 93 -2.46 -6.28 -9.70
CA LEU A 93 -2.42 -5.62 -11.01
C LEU A 93 -3.23 -4.34 -11.00
N ALA A 94 -4.46 -4.39 -10.49
CA ALA A 94 -5.33 -3.23 -10.40
C ALA A 94 -4.72 -2.09 -9.56
N MET A 95 -4.07 -2.40 -8.44
CA MET A 95 -3.40 -1.38 -7.62
C MET A 95 -2.15 -0.79 -8.29
N ALA A 96 -1.46 -1.57 -9.14
CA ALA A 96 -0.36 -1.05 -9.95
C ALA A 96 -0.88 -0.07 -11.00
N GLU A 97 -1.91 -0.45 -11.75
CA GLU A 97 -2.56 0.37 -12.77
C GLU A 97 -3.15 1.65 -12.20
N LEU A 98 -3.85 1.55 -11.05
CA LEU A 98 -4.37 2.71 -10.32
C LEU A 98 -3.27 3.75 -10.04
N ARG A 99 -2.08 3.30 -9.62
CA ARG A 99 -0.95 4.21 -9.36
C ARG A 99 -0.45 4.87 -10.64
N VAL A 100 -0.39 4.13 -11.76
CA VAL A 100 0.04 4.66 -13.05
C VAL A 100 -0.90 5.77 -13.50
N ILE A 101 -2.22 5.51 -13.57
CA ILE A 101 -3.23 6.49 -13.96
C ILE A 101 -3.22 7.68 -13.01
N ALA A 102 -3.18 7.44 -11.70
CA ALA A 102 -3.16 8.51 -10.70
C ALA A 102 -1.88 9.35 -10.74
N SER A 103 -0.72 8.78 -11.14
CA SER A 103 0.52 9.53 -11.34
C SER A 103 0.46 10.40 -12.60
N TYR A 104 -0.12 9.90 -13.68
CA TYR A 104 -0.35 10.67 -14.91
C TYR A 104 -1.22 11.90 -14.64
N LEU A 105 -2.27 11.76 -13.84
CA LEU A 105 -3.17 12.85 -13.46
C LEU A 105 -2.64 13.71 -12.31
N ASN A 106 -1.44 13.43 -11.77
CA ASN A 106 -0.85 14.13 -10.62
C ASN A 106 -1.80 14.19 -9.40
N LEU A 107 -2.49 13.08 -9.07
CA LEU A 107 -3.42 13.03 -7.96
C LEU A 107 -2.71 12.87 -6.61
N PRO A 108 -3.20 13.52 -5.54
CA PRO A 108 -2.66 13.37 -4.19
C PRO A 108 -2.89 11.96 -3.63
N ASN A 109 -2.06 11.55 -2.67
CA ASN A 109 -2.11 10.21 -2.08
C ASN A 109 -3.46 9.90 -1.41
N VAL A 110 -4.12 10.91 -0.84
CA VAL A 110 -5.44 10.76 -0.20
C VAL A 110 -6.48 10.24 -1.20
N VAL A 111 -6.48 10.76 -2.43
CA VAL A 111 -7.39 10.31 -3.50
C VAL A 111 -7.04 8.89 -3.95
N LYS A 112 -5.74 8.55 -4.02
CA LYS A 112 -5.28 7.19 -4.35
C LYS A 112 -5.76 6.18 -3.31
N ASP A 113 -5.67 6.54 -2.02
CA ASP A 113 -6.13 5.69 -0.92
C ASP A 113 -7.64 5.47 -0.98
N GLU A 114 -8.41 6.53 -1.27
CA GLU A 114 -9.85 6.42 -1.38
C GLU A 114 -10.26 5.60 -2.61
N ALA A 115 -9.64 5.84 -3.77
CA ALA A 115 -9.88 5.04 -4.96
C ALA A 115 -9.58 3.55 -4.72
N ALA A 116 -8.51 3.24 -3.98
CA ALA A 116 -8.19 1.87 -3.58
C ALA A 116 -9.24 1.26 -2.66
N ARG A 117 -9.83 2.04 -1.73
CA ARG A 117 -10.96 1.59 -0.88
C ARG A 117 -12.20 1.28 -1.70
N VAL A 118 -12.57 2.22 -2.59
CA VAL A 118 -13.72 2.05 -3.49
C VAL A 118 -13.54 0.83 -4.37
N TYR A 119 -12.36 0.63 -4.95
CA TYR A 119 -12.05 -0.53 -5.78
C TYR A 119 -12.18 -1.86 -4.99
N ASN A 120 -11.63 -1.94 -3.78
CA ASN A 120 -11.78 -3.10 -2.91
C ASN A 120 -13.26 -3.41 -2.59
N TYR A 121 -14.06 -2.37 -2.33
CA TYR A 121 -15.49 -2.51 -2.09
C TYR A 121 -16.24 -3.04 -3.32
N VAL A 122 -15.95 -2.50 -4.49
CA VAL A 122 -16.52 -2.92 -5.78
C VAL A 122 -16.16 -4.38 -6.09
N LEU A 123 -14.90 -4.78 -5.80
CA LEU A 123 -14.43 -6.15 -5.97
C LEU A 123 -15.17 -7.14 -5.05
N GLN A 124 -15.34 -6.80 -3.77
CA GLN A 124 -16.04 -7.63 -2.79
C GLN A 124 -17.52 -7.84 -3.17
N ARG A 125 -18.13 -6.85 -3.79
CA ARG A 125 -19.53 -6.93 -4.29
C ARG A 125 -19.66 -7.60 -5.66
N GLY A 126 -18.56 -7.99 -6.28
CA GLY A 126 -18.56 -8.65 -7.58
C GLY A 126 -18.95 -7.76 -8.76
N LEU A 127 -18.94 -6.43 -8.59
CA LEU A 127 -19.34 -5.46 -9.62
C LEU A 127 -18.32 -5.32 -10.76
N VAL A 128 -17.12 -5.89 -10.60
CA VAL A 128 -16.07 -5.92 -11.62
C VAL A 128 -16.38 -6.93 -12.74
N ARG A 129 -17.26 -7.90 -12.48
CA ARG A 129 -17.51 -8.98 -13.41
C ARG A 129 -18.12 -8.47 -14.73
N GLY A 130 -17.49 -8.85 -15.86
CA GLY A 130 -17.91 -8.47 -17.20
C GLY A 130 -17.49 -7.07 -17.66
N ARG A 131 -16.60 -6.40 -16.88
CA ARG A 131 -16.03 -5.09 -17.23
C ARG A 131 -14.53 -5.17 -17.35
N SER A 132 -13.91 -4.27 -18.11
CA SER A 132 -12.45 -4.15 -18.16
C SER A 132 -11.93 -3.63 -16.81
N MET A 133 -10.72 -4.07 -16.42
CA MET A 133 -10.12 -3.64 -15.16
C MET A 133 -9.82 -2.14 -15.20
N GLU A 134 -9.35 -1.66 -16.32
CA GLU A 134 -8.99 -0.26 -16.57
C GLU A 134 -10.22 0.66 -16.42
N SER A 135 -11.38 0.29 -17.00
CA SER A 135 -12.60 1.09 -16.89
C SER A 135 -13.11 1.18 -15.45
N VAL A 136 -13.04 0.09 -14.69
CA VAL A 136 -13.43 0.09 -13.27
C VAL A 136 -12.49 0.96 -12.43
N ILE A 137 -11.17 0.89 -12.71
CA ILE A 137 -10.18 1.72 -12.01
C ILE A 137 -10.41 3.21 -12.31
N ALA A 138 -10.63 3.57 -13.58
CA ALA A 138 -10.92 4.94 -13.99
C ALA A 138 -12.18 5.48 -13.30
N ALA A 139 -13.26 4.68 -13.24
CA ALA A 139 -14.48 5.02 -12.52
C ALA A 139 -14.25 5.21 -11.01
N CYS A 140 -13.46 4.34 -10.37
CA CYS A 140 -13.10 4.47 -8.96
C CYS A 140 -12.28 5.74 -8.68
N LEU A 141 -11.30 6.06 -9.54
CA LEU A 141 -10.52 7.30 -9.45
C LEU A 141 -11.40 8.53 -9.66
N TYR A 142 -12.29 8.51 -10.64
CA TYR A 142 -13.23 9.61 -10.86
C TYR A 142 -14.14 9.84 -9.65
N THR A 143 -14.70 8.75 -9.09
CA THR A 143 -15.52 8.82 -7.87
C THR A 143 -14.75 9.41 -6.70
N ALA A 144 -13.49 8.97 -6.49
CA ALA A 144 -12.63 9.50 -5.44
C ALA A 144 -12.31 10.99 -5.64
N CYS A 145 -12.03 11.43 -6.87
CA CYS A 145 -11.84 12.85 -7.18
C CYS A 145 -13.10 13.68 -6.84
N ARG A 146 -14.28 13.15 -7.15
CA ARG A 146 -15.56 13.82 -6.81
C ARG A 146 -15.78 13.91 -5.30
N THR A 147 -15.44 12.86 -4.56
CA THR A 147 -15.57 12.84 -3.08
C THR A 147 -14.68 13.90 -2.43
N TYR A 148 -13.47 14.10 -2.96
CA TYR A 148 -12.53 15.09 -2.43
C TYR A 148 -12.60 16.47 -3.13
N ASN A 149 -13.65 16.71 -3.95
CA ASN A 149 -13.86 17.96 -4.67
C ASN A 149 -12.67 18.39 -5.54
N ILE A 150 -11.94 17.42 -6.09
CA ILE A 150 -10.87 17.67 -7.05
C ILE A 150 -11.48 17.71 -8.44
N PRO A 151 -11.45 18.84 -9.16
CA PRO A 151 -12.06 18.95 -10.46
C PRO A 151 -11.25 18.15 -11.49
N ARG A 152 -11.79 17.02 -11.94
CA ARG A 152 -11.29 16.22 -13.05
C ARG A 152 -12.43 15.85 -13.97
N THR A 153 -12.20 15.93 -15.27
CA THR A 153 -13.20 15.60 -16.29
C THR A 153 -13.15 14.10 -16.63
N LEU A 154 -14.25 13.58 -17.17
CA LEU A 154 -14.27 12.20 -17.69
C LEU A 154 -13.35 12.03 -18.88
N ASP A 155 -13.15 13.08 -19.69
CA ASP A 155 -12.28 13.04 -20.86
C ASP A 155 -10.79 12.93 -20.45
N GLU A 156 -10.40 13.61 -19.37
CA GLU A 156 -9.05 13.43 -18.78
C GLU A 156 -8.85 12.00 -18.24
N MET A 157 -9.88 11.44 -17.59
CA MET A 157 -9.81 10.06 -17.11
C MET A 157 -9.73 9.05 -18.27
N ALA A 158 -10.52 9.25 -19.32
CA ALA A 158 -10.51 8.44 -20.52
C ALA A 158 -9.12 8.45 -21.20
N THR A 159 -8.52 9.63 -21.35
CA THR A 159 -7.17 9.79 -21.91
C THR A 159 -6.11 9.12 -21.03
N ALA A 160 -6.24 9.22 -19.72
CA ALA A 160 -5.25 8.65 -18.79
C ALA A 160 -5.33 7.13 -18.67
N SER A 161 -6.52 6.54 -18.87
CA SER A 161 -6.77 5.10 -18.77
C SER A 161 -6.82 4.37 -20.10
N ASP A 162 -6.74 5.10 -21.23
CA ASP A 162 -6.88 4.59 -22.60
C ASP A 162 -8.21 3.81 -22.82
N VAL A 163 -9.29 4.29 -22.17
CA VAL A 163 -10.62 3.68 -22.19
C VAL A 163 -11.63 4.69 -22.74
N GLU A 164 -12.60 4.21 -23.49
CA GLU A 164 -13.66 5.09 -23.97
C GLU A 164 -14.50 5.70 -22.83
N ARG A 165 -14.86 6.99 -22.95
CA ARG A 165 -15.67 7.70 -21.97
C ARG A 165 -16.99 6.99 -21.60
N LYS A 166 -17.56 6.22 -22.55
CA LYS A 166 -18.82 5.49 -22.33
C LYS A 166 -18.64 4.26 -21.44
N GLU A 167 -17.42 3.75 -21.31
CA GLU A 167 -17.12 2.57 -20.50
C GLU A 167 -16.75 2.92 -19.03
N ILE A 168 -16.44 4.20 -18.78
CA ILE A 168 -16.21 4.75 -17.44
C ILE A 168 -17.54 5.12 -16.77
#